data_3b663053836cc967446307839c1b3698
#
_entry.id   3b663053836cc967446307839c1b3698
#
_cell.length_a   1.000
_cell.length_b   1.000
_cell.length_c   1.000
_cell.angle_alpha   90.00
_cell.angle_beta   90.00
_cell.angle_gamma   90.00
#
_symmetry.space_group_name_H-M   'P 1'
#
loop_
_entity.id
_entity.type
_entity.pdbx_description
1 polymer ?
#
loop_
_entity_poly.entity_id
_entity_poly.type
_entity_poly.pdbx_seq_one_letter_code
_entity_poly.pdbx_strand_id
1 'polypeptide(L)'
;MLLRRIAITPRAVIGFAILASLLVALGLFAHNRMGSLNRAAKDIGEVWLPSVEASAQLSGLMSELRLGEMNHVLLHDSTRMRQQEQRMDEVIATLARVEREYRPLLVLDEERALLDQFVQRQQEYLEGHAALLALSRDNRTDEASVLMGGAQLQRYEQVQRTLKQLIALDREAARASTAEAADVYSRASTAILAVLLVALAASVTIAWLLTRSIVVPIRQAVSCADRIAA
;
A
#
# COMPACT_ATOMS: atom_id res chain seq x y z
N MET A 1 49.81 -18.18 15.52
CA MET A 1 50.51 -18.58 16.76
C MET A 1 50.12 -17.80 18.03
N LEU A 2 49.42 -16.68 17.94
CA LEU A 2 49.02 -15.83 19.09
C LEU A 2 47.98 -16.46 20.02
N LEU A 3 47.09 -17.33 19.55
CA LEU A 3 46.03 -17.96 20.36
C LEU A 3 46.56 -19.02 21.36
N ARG A 4 47.78 -19.49 21.26
CA ARG A 4 48.32 -20.54 22.15
C ARG A 4 48.76 -20.04 23.52
N ARG A 5 48.87 -18.72 23.74
CA ARG A 5 49.26 -18.09 25.00
C ARG A 5 48.11 -17.73 25.95
N ILE A 6 46.85 -17.86 25.51
CA ILE A 6 45.67 -17.49 26.26
C ILE A 6 45.12 -18.77 26.94
N ALA A 7 44.72 -18.71 28.20
CA ALA A 7 44.08 -19.84 28.92
C ALA A 7 42.81 -20.32 28.17
N ILE A 8 42.39 -21.56 28.42
CA ILE A 8 41.27 -22.22 27.71
C ILE A 8 39.96 -21.46 27.90
N THR A 9 39.68 -21.02 29.14
CA THR A 9 38.43 -20.32 29.49
C THR A 9 38.22 -19.02 28.72
N PRO A 10 39.19 -18.06 28.63
CA PRO A 10 38.97 -16.84 27.88
C PRO A 10 38.79 -17.04 26.34
N ARG A 11 39.35 -18.11 25.77
CA ARG A 11 39.13 -18.43 24.34
C ARG A 11 37.66 -18.82 24.07
N ALA A 12 37.08 -19.65 24.93
CA ALA A 12 35.70 -20.04 24.82
C ALA A 12 34.76 -18.84 25.04
N VAL A 13 35.04 -18.01 26.07
CA VAL A 13 34.25 -16.80 26.35
C VAL A 13 34.26 -15.82 25.17
N ILE A 14 35.43 -15.56 24.57
CA ILE A 14 35.54 -14.66 23.39
C ILE A 14 34.74 -15.24 22.22
N GLY A 15 34.86 -16.55 21.96
CA GLY A 15 34.10 -17.20 20.88
C GLY A 15 32.57 -17.06 21.04
N PHE A 16 32.06 -17.33 22.23
CA PHE A 16 30.65 -17.17 22.52
C PHE A 16 30.20 -15.71 22.55
N ALA A 17 31.06 -14.78 23.02
CA ALA A 17 30.75 -13.34 22.99
C ALA A 17 30.61 -12.81 21.54
N ILE A 18 31.47 -13.26 20.62
CA ILE A 18 31.37 -12.91 19.18
C ILE A 18 30.06 -13.43 18.60
N LEU A 19 29.69 -14.70 18.88
CA LEU A 19 28.44 -15.27 18.37
C LEU A 19 27.21 -14.55 18.96
N ALA A 20 27.22 -14.27 20.27
CA ALA A 20 26.14 -13.52 20.91
C ALA A 20 26.00 -12.11 20.31
N SER A 21 27.13 -11.42 20.09
CA SER A 21 27.12 -10.09 19.45
C SER A 21 26.57 -10.12 18.03
N LEU A 22 26.91 -11.14 17.23
CA LEU A 22 26.37 -11.34 15.89
C LEU A 22 24.85 -11.59 15.92
N LEU A 23 24.37 -12.41 16.86
CA LEU A 23 22.92 -12.67 17.01
C LEU A 23 22.15 -11.41 17.45
N VAL A 24 22.69 -10.63 18.36
CA VAL A 24 22.09 -9.36 18.77
C VAL A 24 22.05 -8.37 17.61
N ALA A 25 23.15 -8.23 16.89
CA ALA A 25 23.23 -7.36 15.72
C ALA A 25 22.21 -7.77 14.63
N LEU A 26 22.07 -9.08 14.36
CA LEU A 26 21.10 -9.62 13.43
C LEU A 26 19.65 -9.33 13.90
N GLY A 27 19.38 -9.54 15.19
CA GLY A 27 18.06 -9.26 15.78
C GLY A 27 17.67 -7.79 15.64
N LEU A 28 18.58 -6.87 15.96
CA LEU A 28 18.36 -5.42 15.83
C LEU A 28 18.18 -5.01 14.34
N PHE A 29 18.98 -5.57 13.45
CA PHE A 29 18.84 -5.33 12.02
C PHE A 29 17.48 -5.82 11.49
N ALA A 30 17.10 -7.05 11.83
CA ALA A 30 15.81 -7.63 11.42
C ALA A 30 14.62 -6.82 11.98
N HIS A 31 14.70 -6.42 13.25
CA HIS A 31 13.66 -5.60 13.88
C HIS A 31 13.48 -4.25 13.18
N ASN A 32 14.57 -3.56 12.84
CA ASN A 32 14.51 -2.27 12.13
C ASN A 32 13.92 -2.42 10.71
N ARG A 33 14.27 -3.50 9.99
CA ARG A 33 13.72 -3.78 8.66
C ARG A 33 12.24 -4.17 8.69
N MET A 34 11.82 -4.88 9.73
CA MET A 34 10.39 -5.18 9.96
C MET A 34 9.57 -3.90 10.15
N GLY A 35 10.11 -2.91 10.88
CA GLY A 35 9.47 -1.61 11.04
C GLY A 35 9.27 -0.85 9.72
N SER A 36 10.22 -0.94 8.78
CA SER A 36 10.10 -0.33 7.45
C SER A 36 9.04 -1.03 6.61
N LEU A 37 8.99 -2.36 6.63
CA LEU A 37 8.00 -3.15 5.92
C LEU A 37 6.58 -2.90 6.45
N ASN A 38 6.43 -2.81 7.78
CA ASN A 38 5.13 -2.51 8.40
C ASN A 38 4.62 -1.12 8.02
N ARG A 39 5.51 -0.12 7.91
CA ARG A 39 5.12 1.23 7.43
C ARG A 39 4.63 1.17 5.98
N ALA A 40 5.37 0.53 5.09
CA ALA A 40 4.97 0.39 3.69
C ALA A 40 3.61 -0.35 3.55
N ALA A 41 3.40 -1.41 4.33
CA ALA A 41 2.12 -2.12 4.36
C ALA A 41 0.97 -1.23 4.88
N LYS A 42 1.25 -0.39 5.87
CA LYS A 42 0.29 0.57 6.41
C LYS A 42 -0.07 1.65 5.40
N ASP A 43 0.92 2.22 4.72
CA ASP A 43 0.72 3.23 3.68
C ASP A 43 -0.14 2.68 2.53
N ILE A 44 0.11 1.42 2.10
CA ILE A 44 -0.72 0.75 1.09
C ILE A 44 -2.15 0.56 1.59
N GLY A 45 -2.33 0.08 2.82
CA GLY A 45 -3.66 -0.27 3.37
C GLY A 45 -4.48 0.93 3.82
N GLU A 46 -3.86 1.99 4.34
CA GLU A 46 -4.56 3.14 4.93
C GLU A 46 -4.63 4.36 4.00
N VAL A 47 -3.78 4.44 2.97
CA VAL A 47 -3.74 5.58 2.05
C VAL A 47 -4.05 5.14 0.63
N TRP A 48 -3.20 4.32 0.02
CA TRP A 48 -3.29 4.07 -1.42
C TRP A 48 -4.51 3.23 -1.83
N LEU A 49 -4.85 2.18 -1.08
CA LEU A 49 -6.01 1.36 -1.40
C LEU A 49 -7.32 2.14 -1.22
N PRO A 50 -7.55 2.87 -0.11
CA PRO A 50 -8.72 3.75 0.03
C PRO A 50 -8.78 4.86 -1.02
N SER A 51 -7.64 5.43 -1.45
CA SER A 51 -7.61 6.45 -2.51
C SER A 51 -8.10 5.89 -3.85
N VAL A 52 -7.58 4.74 -4.27
CA VAL A 52 -8.02 4.06 -5.50
C VAL A 52 -9.51 3.69 -5.42
N GLU A 53 -9.98 3.24 -4.27
CA GLU A 53 -11.39 2.90 -4.07
C GLU A 53 -12.29 4.15 -4.14
N ALA A 54 -11.92 5.25 -3.47
CA ALA A 54 -12.68 6.48 -3.45
C ALA A 54 -12.77 7.12 -4.85
N SER A 55 -11.65 7.21 -5.59
CA SER A 55 -11.64 7.77 -6.94
C SER A 55 -12.46 6.93 -7.92
N ALA A 56 -12.41 5.59 -7.79
CA ALA A 56 -13.24 4.69 -8.59
C ALA A 56 -14.73 4.80 -8.22
N GLN A 57 -15.05 4.96 -6.93
CA GLN A 57 -16.41 5.15 -6.45
C GLN A 57 -17.01 6.47 -6.97
N LEU A 58 -16.26 7.57 -6.97
CA LEU A 58 -16.70 8.84 -7.57
C LEU A 58 -17.06 8.65 -9.05
N SER A 59 -16.26 7.90 -9.83
CA SER A 59 -16.55 7.62 -11.22
C SER A 59 -17.81 6.77 -11.42
N GLY A 60 -18.03 5.78 -10.56
CA GLY A 60 -19.23 4.95 -10.54
C GLY A 60 -20.47 5.77 -10.22
N LEU A 61 -20.44 6.60 -9.17
CA LEU A 61 -21.55 7.46 -8.78
C LEU A 61 -21.92 8.49 -9.85
N MET A 62 -20.94 9.08 -10.53
CA MET A 62 -21.21 9.97 -11.67
C MET A 62 -21.89 9.23 -12.83
N SER A 63 -21.54 7.98 -13.06
CA SER A 63 -22.19 7.14 -14.08
C SER A 63 -23.62 6.76 -13.67
N GLU A 64 -23.84 6.47 -12.38
CA GLU A 64 -25.16 6.19 -11.83
C GLU A 64 -26.08 7.42 -11.91
N LEU A 65 -25.57 8.61 -11.58
CA LEU A 65 -26.31 9.86 -11.74
C LEU A 65 -26.72 10.08 -13.20
N ARG A 66 -25.76 9.86 -14.14
CA ARG A 66 -26.04 9.98 -15.58
C ARG A 66 -27.12 9.01 -16.05
N LEU A 67 -27.06 7.75 -15.59
CA LEU A 67 -28.10 6.76 -15.90
C LEU A 67 -29.45 7.17 -15.29
N GLY A 68 -29.45 7.74 -14.09
CA GLY A 68 -30.63 8.30 -13.45
C GLY A 68 -31.29 9.40 -14.27
N GLU A 69 -30.51 10.34 -14.83
CA GLU A 69 -30.98 11.38 -15.75
C GLU A 69 -31.62 10.79 -17.00
N MET A 70 -30.94 9.82 -17.65
CA MET A 70 -31.47 9.16 -18.83
C MET A 70 -32.82 8.48 -18.56
N ASN A 71 -32.92 7.77 -17.43
CA ASN A 71 -34.17 7.14 -17.01
C ASN A 71 -35.25 8.18 -16.75
N HIS A 72 -34.93 9.30 -16.08
CA HIS A 72 -35.89 10.36 -15.75
C HIS A 72 -36.52 10.98 -17.00
N VAL A 73 -35.72 11.24 -18.06
CA VAL A 73 -36.20 11.79 -19.31
C VAL A 73 -37.19 10.85 -20.05
N LEU A 74 -37.06 9.54 -19.83
CA LEU A 74 -37.98 8.53 -20.41
C LEU A 74 -39.25 8.33 -19.61
N LEU A 75 -39.36 8.85 -18.39
CA LEU A 75 -40.54 8.74 -17.55
C LEU A 75 -41.57 9.81 -17.95
N HIS A 76 -42.87 9.44 -17.85
CA HIS A 76 -44.00 10.35 -18.08
C HIS A 76 -44.88 10.46 -16.82
N ASP A 77 -44.69 9.54 -15.86
CA ASP A 77 -45.44 9.52 -14.59
C ASP A 77 -44.73 10.35 -13.53
N SER A 78 -45.40 11.37 -13.03
CA SER A 78 -44.85 12.31 -12.05
C SER A 78 -44.45 11.66 -10.71
N THR A 79 -45.03 10.53 -10.33
CA THR A 79 -44.69 9.82 -9.10
C THR A 79 -43.35 9.05 -9.31
N ARG A 80 -43.19 8.40 -10.46
CA ARG A 80 -41.94 7.73 -10.82
C ARG A 80 -40.81 8.72 -11.03
N MET A 81 -41.08 9.89 -11.63
CA MET A 81 -40.11 10.97 -11.75
C MET A 81 -39.59 11.40 -10.38
N ARG A 82 -40.48 11.70 -9.40
CA ARG A 82 -40.08 12.06 -8.03
C ARG A 82 -39.25 10.95 -7.35
N GLN A 83 -39.60 9.70 -7.53
CA GLN A 83 -38.83 8.59 -6.98
C GLN A 83 -37.43 8.52 -7.59
N GLN A 84 -37.31 8.77 -8.90
CA GLN A 84 -36.01 8.80 -9.57
C GLN A 84 -35.16 10.00 -9.12
N GLU A 85 -35.78 11.17 -8.91
CA GLU A 85 -35.14 12.35 -8.36
C GLU A 85 -34.57 12.08 -6.97
N GLN A 86 -35.35 11.47 -6.07
CA GLN A 86 -34.88 11.10 -4.72
C GLN A 86 -33.64 10.19 -4.77
N ARG A 87 -33.62 9.22 -5.69
CA ARG A 87 -32.43 8.35 -5.89
C ARG A 87 -31.22 9.15 -6.38
N MET A 88 -31.43 10.08 -7.32
CA MET A 88 -30.34 10.94 -7.79
C MET A 88 -29.83 11.88 -6.71
N ASP A 89 -30.69 12.41 -5.84
CA ASP A 89 -30.31 13.22 -4.68
C ASP A 89 -29.47 12.41 -3.68
N GLU A 90 -29.79 11.12 -3.46
CA GLU A 90 -28.99 10.19 -2.63
C GLU A 90 -27.60 9.95 -3.24
N VAL A 91 -27.52 9.81 -4.57
CA VAL A 91 -26.24 9.68 -5.30
C VAL A 91 -25.42 10.96 -5.15
N ILE A 92 -26.02 12.14 -5.30
CA ILE A 92 -25.34 13.43 -5.14
C ILE A 92 -24.83 13.61 -3.70
N ALA A 93 -25.64 13.24 -2.71
CA ALA A 93 -25.24 13.28 -1.30
C ALA A 93 -24.06 12.31 -1.03
N THR A 94 -24.08 11.14 -1.66
CA THR A 94 -23.01 10.14 -1.55
C THR A 94 -21.72 10.64 -2.23
N LEU A 95 -21.81 11.27 -3.41
CA LEU A 95 -20.67 11.92 -4.07
C LEU A 95 -19.98 12.92 -3.12
N ALA A 96 -20.76 13.82 -2.51
CA ALA A 96 -20.23 14.82 -1.58
C ALA A 96 -19.62 14.19 -0.31
N ARG A 97 -20.11 13.04 0.14
CA ARG A 97 -19.54 12.30 1.26
C ARG A 97 -18.20 11.66 0.86
N VAL A 98 -18.17 10.93 -0.25
CA VAL A 98 -16.94 10.25 -0.74
C VAL A 98 -15.85 11.26 -1.02
N GLU A 99 -16.17 12.42 -1.62
CA GLU A 99 -15.21 13.51 -1.84
C GLU A 99 -14.58 13.99 -0.52
N ARG A 100 -15.39 14.20 0.53
CA ARG A 100 -14.87 14.62 1.84
C ARG A 100 -13.99 13.56 2.49
N GLU A 101 -14.32 12.28 2.33
CA GLU A 101 -13.54 11.15 2.85
C GLU A 101 -12.24 10.94 2.06
N TYR A 102 -12.25 11.23 0.77
CA TYR A 102 -11.10 11.09 -0.12
C TYR A 102 -10.06 12.21 0.06
N ARG A 103 -10.50 13.45 0.27
CA ARG A 103 -9.63 14.64 0.37
C ARG A 103 -8.47 14.52 1.37
N PRO A 104 -8.63 13.97 2.59
CA PRO A 104 -7.54 13.77 3.54
C PRO A 104 -6.56 12.65 3.15
N LEU A 105 -6.91 11.76 2.20
CA LEU A 105 -6.04 10.69 1.73
C LEU A 105 -5.03 11.17 0.68
N LEU A 106 -5.25 12.35 0.07
CA LEU A 106 -4.42 12.89 -1.01
C LEU A 106 -3.02 13.28 -0.50
N VAL A 107 -2.02 12.59 -0.98
CA VAL A 107 -0.61 12.81 -0.63
C VAL A 107 0.08 13.72 -1.64
N LEU A 108 -0.21 13.54 -2.95
CA LEU A 108 0.43 14.27 -4.04
C LEU A 108 -0.32 15.58 -4.35
N ASP A 109 0.41 16.64 -4.67
CA ASP A 109 -0.19 17.92 -5.07
C ASP A 109 -0.98 17.81 -6.38
N GLU A 110 -0.56 16.91 -7.27
CA GLU A 110 -1.25 16.61 -8.53
C GLU A 110 -2.63 15.95 -8.29
N GLU A 111 -2.73 15.04 -7.30
CA GLU A 111 -4.02 14.47 -6.88
C GLU A 111 -4.97 15.54 -6.37
N ARG A 112 -4.48 16.48 -5.54
CA ARG A 112 -5.28 17.61 -5.03
C ARG A 112 -5.79 18.48 -6.16
N ALA A 113 -4.92 18.83 -7.12
CA ALA A 113 -5.29 19.62 -8.28
C ALA A 113 -6.34 18.93 -9.15
N LEU A 114 -6.22 17.62 -9.37
CA LEU A 114 -7.20 16.83 -10.12
C LEU A 114 -8.54 16.71 -9.38
N LEU A 115 -8.52 16.53 -8.05
CA LEU A 115 -9.75 16.51 -7.27
C LEU A 115 -10.46 17.86 -7.31
N ASP A 116 -9.74 18.96 -7.16
CA ASP A 116 -10.33 20.32 -7.25
C ASP A 116 -10.92 20.58 -8.64
N GLN A 117 -10.24 20.13 -9.70
CA GLN A 117 -10.77 20.20 -11.07
C GLN A 117 -12.00 19.31 -11.26
N PHE A 118 -12.05 18.13 -10.66
CA PHE A 118 -13.24 17.28 -10.63
C PHE A 118 -14.42 17.99 -9.98
N VAL A 119 -14.23 18.55 -8.78
CA VAL A 119 -15.27 19.27 -8.04
C VAL A 119 -15.86 20.42 -8.86
N GLN A 120 -15.00 21.23 -9.51
CA GLN A 120 -15.46 22.31 -10.39
C GLN A 120 -16.30 21.77 -11.55
N ARG A 121 -15.83 20.74 -12.25
CA ARG A 121 -16.56 20.15 -13.39
C ARG A 121 -17.84 19.43 -12.98
N GLN A 122 -17.85 18.82 -11.79
CA GLN A 122 -19.03 18.23 -11.20
C GLN A 122 -20.10 19.30 -10.95
N GLN A 123 -19.72 20.47 -10.42
CA GLN A 123 -20.65 21.59 -10.20
C GLN A 123 -21.26 22.06 -11.53
N GLU A 124 -20.46 22.26 -12.56
CA GLU A 124 -20.94 22.60 -13.92
C GLU A 124 -21.90 21.56 -14.48
N TYR A 125 -21.63 20.26 -14.19
CA TYR A 125 -22.50 19.15 -14.56
C TYR A 125 -23.85 19.22 -13.79
N LEU A 126 -23.82 19.49 -12.49
CA LEU A 126 -25.02 19.59 -11.65
C LEU A 126 -25.92 20.79 -12.00
N GLU A 127 -25.34 21.88 -12.49
CA GLU A 127 -26.13 23.00 -13.05
C GLU A 127 -26.91 22.54 -14.30
N GLY A 128 -26.28 21.76 -15.18
CA GLY A 128 -26.94 21.19 -16.33
C GLY A 128 -27.96 20.10 -15.97
N HIS A 129 -27.71 19.34 -14.92
CA HIS A 129 -28.65 18.38 -14.33
C HIS A 129 -29.96 19.05 -13.93
N ALA A 130 -29.88 20.16 -13.19
CA ALA A 130 -31.07 20.90 -12.76
C ALA A 130 -31.91 21.39 -13.96
N ALA A 131 -31.25 21.91 -15.01
CA ALA A 131 -31.91 22.32 -16.25
C ALA A 131 -32.57 21.14 -16.98
N LEU A 132 -31.89 20.00 -17.05
CA LEU A 132 -32.41 18.77 -17.67
C LEU A 132 -33.65 18.26 -16.96
N LEU A 133 -33.65 18.21 -15.62
CA LEU A 133 -34.81 17.79 -14.84
C LEU A 133 -36.00 18.73 -15.00
N ALA A 134 -35.78 20.03 -15.10
CA ALA A 134 -36.85 20.99 -15.36
C ALA A 134 -37.54 20.70 -16.68
N LEU A 135 -36.79 20.52 -17.78
CA LEU A 135 -37.36 20.16 -19.09
C LEU A 135 -38.11 18.82 -19.04
N SER A 136 -37.55 17.82 -18.34
CA SER A 136 -38.17 16.50 -18.24
C SER A 136 -39.49 16.54 -17.44
N ARG A 137 -39.56 17.30 -16.35
CA ARG A 137 -40.80 17.49 -15.55
C ARG A 137 -41.90 18.13 -16.37
N ASP A 138 -41.57 19.05 -17.29
CA ASP A 138 -42.51 19.72 -18.19
C ASP A 138 -42.89 18.83 -19.36
N ASN A 139 -42.45 17.55 -19.42
CA ASN A 139 -42.64 16.63 -20.55
C ASN A 139 -42.09 17.17 -21.89
N ARG A 140 -41.08 18.06 -21.85
CA ARG A 140 -40.35 18.58 -23.00
C ARG A 140 -39.23 17.60 -23.40
N THR A 141 -39.62 16.35 -23.69
CA THR A 141 -38.71 15.22 -23.88
C THR A 141 -37.69 15.44 -25.01
N ASP A 142 -38.13 16.07 -26.13
CA ASP A 142 -37.22 16.35 -27.24
C ASP A 142 -36.10 17.33 -26.83
N GLU A 143 -36.46 18.41 -26.13
CA GLU A 143 -35.48 19.40 -25.67
C GLU A 143 -34.57 18.84 -24.59
N ALA A 144 -35.12 18.04 -23.65
CA ALA A 144 -34.33 17.32 -22.67
C ALA A 144 -33.33 16.35 -23.34
N SER A 145 -33.77 15.65 -24.41
CA SER A 145 -32.92 14.74 -25.16
C SER A 145 -31.79 15.46 -25.91
N VAL A 146 -32.08 16.62 -26.50
CA VAL A 146 -31.04 17.46 -27.15
C VAL A 146 -30.03 17.97 -26.12
N LEU A 147 -30.48 18.47 -24.97
CA LEU A 147 -29.59 18.91 -23.87
C LEU A 147 -28.74 17.74 -23.37
N MET A 148 -29.37 16.61 -23.12
CA MET A 148 -28.74 15.39 -22.61
C MET A 148 -27.66 14.83 -23.55
N GLY A 149 -27.94 14.79 -24.88
CA GLY A 149 -27.02 14.31 -25.91
C GLY A 149 -25.97 15.35 -26.32
N GLY A 150 -26.19 16.63 -26.02
CA GLY A 150 -25.32 17.76 -26.37
C GLY A 150 -24.45 18.23 -25.20
N ALA A 151 -24.77 19.40 -24.65
CA ALA A 151 -23.96 20.07 -23.65
C ALA A 151 -23.78 19.22 -22.36
N GLN A 152 -24.81 18.51 -21.92
CA GLN A 152 -24.73 17.68 -20.72
C GLN A 152 -23.83 16.46 -20.94
N LEU A 153 -23.80 15.86 -22.12
CA LEU A 153 -22.86 14.81 -22.46
C LEU A 153 -21.42 15.32 -22.41
N GLN A 154 -21.14 16.49 -22.98
CA GLN A 154 -19.80 17.09 -22.96
C GLN A 154 -19.31 17.33 -21.52
N ARG A 155 -20.17 17.86 -20.65
CA ARG A 155 -19.85 18.04 -19.22
C ARG A 155 -19.55 16.71 -18.53
N TYR A 156 -20.38 15.69 -18.76
CA TYR A 156 -20.15 14.34 -18.24
C TYR A 156 -18.82 13.76 -18.70
N GLU A 157 -18.49 13.87 -19.96
CA GLU A 157 -17.21 13.38 -20.49
C GLU A 157 -16.01 14.12 -19.89
N GLN A 158 -16.13 15.43 -19.61
CA GLN A 158 -15.07 16.19 -18.94
C GLN A 158 -14.86 15.70 -17.50
N VAL A 159 -15.93 15.49 -16.75
CA VAL A 159 -15.89 14.89 -15.41
C VAL A 159 -15.21 13.52 -15.47
N GLN A 160 -15.64 12.64 -16.36
CA GLN A 160 -15.10 11.30 -16.49
C GLN A 160 -13.63 11.29 -16.92
N ARG A 161 -13.19 12.23 -17.77
CA ARG A 161 -11.77 12.37 -18.12
C ARG A 161 -10.92 12.72 -16.92
N THR A 162 -11.36 13.66 -16.07
CA THR A 162 -10.63 14.03 -14.86
C THR A 162 -10.55 12.86 -13.86
N LEU A 163 -11.67 12.15 -13.64
CA LEU A 163 -11.69 10.99 -12.77
C LEU A 163 -10.79 9.85 -13.28
N LYS A 164 -10.75 9.62 -14.60
CA LYS A 164 -9.82 8.63 -15.18
C LYS A 164 -8.36 9.01 -14.95
N GLN A 165 -8.01 10.30 -15.04
CA GLN A 165 -6.66 10.78 -14.74
C GLN A 165 -6.34 10.56 -13.25
N LEU A 166 -7.25 10.90 -12.35
CA LEU A 166 -7.11 10.71 -10.92
C LEU A 166 -6.94 9.23 -10.56
N ILE A 167 -7.81 8.35 -11.07
CA ILE A 167 -7.70 6.90 -10.87
C ILE A 167 -6.37 6.34 -11.40
N ALA A 168 -5.90 6.85 -12.54
CA ALA A 168 -4.62 6.42 -13.11
C ALA A 168 -3.45 6.82 -12.21
N LEU A 169 -3.46 8.04 -11.69
CA LEU A 169 -2.45 8.56 -10.77
C LEU A 169 -2.44 7.78 -9.45
N ASP A 170 -3.61 7.57 -8.81
CA ASP A 170 -3.75 6.77 -7.59
C ASP A 170 -3.19 5.34 -7.78
N ARG A 171 -3.52 4.71 -8.91
CA ARG A 171 -3.05 3.36 -9.23
C ARG A 171 -1.54 3.31 -9.47
N GLU A 172 -0.98 4.32 -10.10
CA GLU A 172 0.47 4.41 -10.33
C GLU A 172 1.20 4.59 -9.00
N ALA A 173 0.73 5.49 -8.13
CA ALA A 173 1.28 5.69 -6.80
C ALA A 173 1.18 4.43 -5.92
N ALA A 174 0.04 3.73 -5.94
CA ALA A 174 -0.14 2.46 -5.25
C ALA A 174 0.83 1.37 -5.76
N ARG A 175 1.05 1.29 -7.08
CA ARG A 175 2.01 0.35 -7.68
C ARG A 175 3.45 0.69 -7.30
N ALA A 176 3.82 1.96 -7.34
CA ALA A 176 5.15 2.43 -6.94
C ALA A 176 5.44 2.09 -5.48
N SER A 177 4.49 2.36 -4.57
CA SER A 177 4.61 2.00 -3.15
C SER A 177 4.73 0.49 -2.94
N THR A 178 3.95 -0.31 -3.67
CA THR A 178 4.04 -1.78 -3.61
C THR A 178 5.39 -2.30 -4.11
N ALA A 179 5.91 -1.73 -5.21
CA ALA A 179 7.22 -2.10 -5.76
C ALA A 179 8.37 -1.73 -4.80
N GLU A 180 8.30 -0.55 -4.17
CA GLU A 180 9.26 -0.13 -3.14
C GLU A 180 9.24 -1.07 -1.94
N ALA A 181 8.05 -1.44 -1.44
CA ALA A 181 7.90 -2.41 -0.35
C ALA A 181 8.53 -3.76 -0.70
N ALA A 182 8.31 -4.26 -1.92
CA ALA A 182 8.89 -5.52 -2.40
C ALA A 182 10.43 -5.46 -2.50
N ASP A 183 10.98 -4.33 -2.96
CA ASP A 183 12.43 -4.13 -3.03
C ASP A 183 13.06 -4.05 -1.63
N VAL A 184 12.45 -3.32 -0.70
CA VAL A 184 12.89 -3.28 0.71
C VAL A 184 12.87 -4.68 1.33
N TYR A 185 11.82 -5.46 1.08
CA TYR A 185 11.73 -6.85 1.55
C TYR A 185 12.84 -7.74 0.96
N SER A 186 13.04 -7.68 -0.35
CA SER A 186 14.05 -8.48 -1.05
C SER A 186 15.46 -8.19 -0.54
N ARG A 187 15.82 -6.91 -0.42
CA ARG A 187 17.11 -6.48 0.13
C ARG A 187 17.29 -6.91 1.59
N ALA A 188 16.24 -6.75 2.41
CA ALA A 188 16.28 -7.16 3.81
C ALA A 188 16.45 -8.68 3.95
N SER A 189 15.70 -9.47 3.19
CA SER A 189 15.79 -10.93 3.18
C SER A 189 17.17 -11.42 2.76
N THR A 190 17.72 -10.86 1.68
CA THR A 190 19.07 -11.20 1.19
C THR A 190 20.14 -10.86 2.24
N ALA A 191 20.04 -9.68 2.88
CA ALA A 191 21.00 -9.28 3.91
C ALA A 191 20.92 -10.18 5.15
N ILE A 192 19.71 -10.54 5.61
CA ILE A 192 19.49 -11.47 6.71
C ILE A 192 20.09 -12.83 6.40
N LEU A 193 19.85 -13.35 5.20
CA LEU A 193 20.41 -14.63 4.76
C LEU A 193 21.95 -14.61 4.73
N ALA A 194 22.54 -13.53 4.20
CA ALA A 194 24.00 -13.36 4.16
C ALA A 194 24.61 -13.35 5.59
N VAL A 195 24.01 -12.60 6.52
CA VAL A 195 24.47 -12.54 7.92
C VAL A 195 24.31 -13.89 8.60
N LEU A 196 23.23 -14.62 8.36
CA LEU A 196 23.02 -15.99 8.86
C LEU A 196 24.12 -16.95 8.39
N LEU A 197 24.46 -16.91 7.10
CA LEU A 197 25.54 -17.74 6.52
C LEU A 197 26.89 -17.41 7.15
N VAL A 198 27.20 -16.12 7.34
CA VAL A 198 28.43 -15.68 8.01
C VAL A 198 28.45 -16.16 9.47
N ALA A 199 27.35 -16.02 10.21
CA ALA A 199 27.23 -16.47 11.58
C ALA A 199 27.41 -18.00 11.70
N LEU A 200 26.82 -18.76 10.76
CA LEU A 200 26.98 -20.21 10.70
C LEU A 200 28.43 -20.61 10.43
N ALA A 201 29.09 -20.00 9.44
CA ALA A 201 30.50 -20.23 9.13
C ALA A 201 31.42 -19.90 10.32
N ALA A 202 31.15 -18.76 10.99
CA ALA A 202 31.86 -18.37 12.21
C ALA A 202 31.66 -19.40 13.34
N SER A 203 30.43 -19.88 13.54
CA SER A 203 30.10 -20.91 14.54
C SER A 203 30.88 -22.21 14.31
N VAL A 204 30.88 -22.70 13.08
CA VAL A 204 31.61 -23.92 12.67
C VAL A 204 33.12 -23.73 12.88
N THR A 205 33.65 -22.57 12.48
CA THR A 205 35.07 -22.25 12.64
C THR A 205 35.48 -22.19 14.12
N ILE A 206 34.68 -21.52 14.96
CA ILE A 206 34.93 -21.42 16.41
C ILE A 206 34.84 -22.81 17.04
N ALA A 207 33.83 -23.62 16.74
CA ALA A 207 33.69 -24.96 17.22
C ALA A 207 34.90 -25.84 16.88
N TRP A 208 35.35 -25.79 15.62
CA TRP A 208 36.54 -26.53 15.15
C TRP A 208 37.82 -26.08 15.87
N LEU A 209 38.03 -24.76 16.00
CA LEU A 209 39.19 -24.22 16.70
C LEU A 209 39.20 -24.62 18.20
N LEU A 210 38.05 -24.55 18.87
CA LEU A 210 37.93 -24.98 20.28
C LEU A 210 38.17 -26.49 20.42
N THR A 211 37.58 -27.32 19.59
CA THR A 211 37.81 -28.77 19.58
C THR A 211 39.27 -29.10 19.40
N ARG A 212 39.92 -28.49 18.41
CA ARG A 212 41.38 -28.74 18.16
C ARG A 212 42.29 -28.19 19.24
N SER A 213 41.91 -27.09 19.88
CA SER A 213 42.79 -26.44 20.90
C SER A 213 42.58 -26.99 22.31
N ILE A 214 41.44 -27.64 22.62
CA ILE A 214 41.07 -28.11 23.95
C ILE A 214 40.97 -29.63 23.98
N VAL A 215 40.17 -30.25 23.12
CA VAL A 215 39.82 -31.67 23.18
C VAL A 215 41.02 -32.55 22.81
N VAL A 216 41.76 -32.16 21.77
CA VAL A 216 42.92 -32.94 21.28
C VAL A 216 44.05 -33.02 22.33
N PRO A 217 44.50 -31.91 22.94
CA PRO A 217 45.53 -31.97 23.99
C PRO A 217 45.07 -32.72 25.28
N ILE A 218 43.80 -32.58 25.67
CA ILE A 218 43.27 -33.30 26.82
C ILE A 218 43.23 -34.81 26.56
N ARG A 219 42.80 -35.27 25.41
CA ARG A 219 42.85 -36.69 25.03
C ARG A 219 44.28 -37.26 25.06
N GLN A 220 45.25 -36.47 24.57
CA GLN A 220 46.66 -36.89 24.60
C GLN A 220 47.18 -36.99 26.02
N ALA A 221 46.82 -36.04 26.90
CA ALA A 221 47.23 -36.08 28.33
C ALA A 221 46.58 -37.28 29.06
N VAL A 222 45.29 -37.56 28.83
CA VAL A 222 44.61 -38.73 29.41
C VAL A 222 45.25 -40.03 28.93
N SER A 223 45.47 -40.15 27.61
CA SER A 223 46.11 -41.38 27.08
C SER A 223 47.55 -41.60 27.53
N CYS A 224 48.30 -40.51 27.84
CA CYS A 224 49.59 -40.63 28.48
C CYS A 224 49.47 -41.07 29.96
N ALA A 225 48.50 -40.55 30.69
CA ALA A 225 48.26 -40.93 32.09
C ALA A 225 47.85 -42.43 32.21
N ASP A 226 46.95 -42.91 31.35
CA ASP A 226 46.51 -44.29 31.28
C ASP A 226 47.70 -45.26 30.96
N ARG A 227 48.68 -44.83 30.14
CA ARG A 227 49.85 -45.60 29.83
C ARG A 227 50.89 -45.67 30.98
N ILE A 228 50.83 -44.71 31.87
CA ILE A 228 51.72 -44.69 33.03
C ILE A 228 51.11 -45.49 34.20
N ALA A 229 49.78 -45.61 34.25
CA ALA A 229 49.02 -46.34 35.28
C ALA A 229 48.87 -47.85 35.00
N ALA A 230 49.15 -48.29 33.76
CA ALA A 230 49.18 -49.71 33.35
C ALA A 230 50.62 -50.25 33.38
#